data_cef84920112562d7e6f98d88573c60b2
#
_entry.id   cef84920112562d7e6f98d88573c60b2
#
_cell.length_a   1.000
_cell.length_b   1.000
_cell.length_c   1.000
_cell.angle_alpha   90.00
_cell.angle_beta   90.00
_cell.angle_gamma   90.00
#
_symmetry.space_group_name_H-M   'P 1'
#
loop_
_entity.id
_entity.type
_entity.pdbx_description
1 polymer ?
#
loop_
_entity_poly.entity_id
_entity_poly.type
_entity_poly.pdbx_seq_one_letter_code
_entity_poly.pdbx_strand_id
1 'polypeptide(L)'
;RLRSRGLGDVYKRQDGMYHVCVSDGMGSGKQAQAESTLVVDLLEKLLEAGFSRESALKLMNSAMVISAGEESYSTVDFATIDMYTGELELAKTGAAPSFIKSGKKVSVIENESLPAGVDVWQESKHSKNTLQSGDFLVMVTDGVLEYLHVKDRQGKLMDIIAGVKSDNAGVMAQEILDRVLLDTGGYAMDDMTVVAIGIWEK
;
A
#
# COMPACT_ATOMS: atom_id res chain seq x y z
N ARG A 1 14.64 -7.74 1.50
CA ARG A 1 14.00 -7.32 0.25
C ARG A 1 13.05 -8.43 -0.19
N LEU A 2 11.78 -8.31 0.18
CA LEU A 2 10.73 -9.18 -0.37
C LEU A 2 10.37 -8.60 -1.75
N ARG A 3 10.54 -9.39 -2.80
CA ARG A 3 10.05 -9.07 -4.15
C ARG A 3 8.91 -10.00 -4.46
N SER A 4 7.70 -9.47 -4.62
CA SER A 4 6.63 -10.18 -5.30
C SER A 4 6.72 -9.95 -6.82
N ARG A 5 6.18 -10.86 -7.61
CA ARG A 5 6.15 -10.74 -9.08
C ARG A 5 4.90 -9.91 -9.43
N GLY A 6 5.11 -8.69 -9.92
CA GLY A 6 4.03 -7.81 -10.37
C GLY A 6 3.80 -6.58 -9.49
N LEU A 7 4.43 -6.50 -8.33
CA LEU A 7 4.27 -5.43 -7.35
C LEU A 7 5.60 -4.75 -7.06
N GLY A 8 5.57 -3.43 -6.95
CA GLY A 8 6.70 -2.64 -6.46
C GLY A 8 6.47 -2.28 -4.99
N ASP A 9 7.44 -2.59 -4.13
CA ASP A 9 7.48 -2.18 -2.73
C ASP A 9 8.84 -1.57 -2.39
N VAL A 10 8.84 -0.42 -1.74
CA VAL A 10 10.06 0.25 -1.27
C VAL A 10 9.90 0.67 0.18
N TYR A 11 10.95 0.40 0.96
CA TYR A 11 11.11 0.95 2.31
C TYR A 11 12.33 1.86 2.31
N LYS A 12 12.16 3.08 2.80
CA LYS A 12 13.29 3.97 2.97
C LYS A 12 13.21 4.73 4.28
N ARG A 13 14.33 4.79 4.99
CA ARG A 13 14.51 5.65 6.16
C ARG A 13 15.38 6.83 5.78
N GLN A 14 14.83 8.04 5.85
CA GLN A 14 15.56 9.27 5.65
C GLN A 14 15.10 10.29 6.70
N ASP A 15 16.03 10.91 7.41
CA ASP A 15 15.80 11.99 8.39
C ASP A 15 14.70 11.68 9.43
N GLY A 16 14.67 10.43 9.93
CA GLY A 16 13.66 9.98 10.89
C GLY A 16 12.30 9.59 10.28
N MET A 17 12.12 9.80 8.99
CA MET A 17 10.93 9.36 8.26
C MET A 17 11.11 7.96 7.69
N TYR A 18 10.06 7.16 7.77
CA TYR A 18 9.98 5.85 7.17
C TYR A 18 8.94 5.86 6.06
N HIS A 19 9.39 5.63 4.83
CA HIS A 19 8.53 5.63 3.65
C HIS A 19 8.25 4.20 3.20
N VAL A 20 7.00 3.92 2.89
CA VAL A 20 6.55 2.64 2.32
C VAL A 20 5.65 2.92 1.15
N CYS A 21 5.91 2.28 0.01
CA CYS A 21 5.08 2.36 -1.17
C CYS A 21 4.61 0.95 -1.56
N VAL A 22 3.32 0.81 -1.78
CA VAL A 22 2.72 -0.35 -2.45
C VAL A 22 2.11 0.15 -3.73
N SER A 23 2.49 -0.45 -4.85
CA SER A 23 2.00 -0.08 -6.17
C SER A 23 1.65 -1.34 -6.95
N ASP A 24 0.49 -1.32 -7.59
CA ASP A 24 -0.01 -2.40 -8.44
C ASP A 24 -0.34 -1.83 -9.82
N GLY A 25 0.32 -2.39 -10.86
CA GLY A 25 0.08 -2.01 -12.25
C GLY A 25 -1.23 -2.61 -12.75
N MET A 26 -2.01 -1.84 -13.48
CA MET A 26 -3.28 -2.31 -14.01
C MET A 26 -3.09 -3.33 -15.15
N GLY A 27 -3.90 -4.37 -15.13
CA GLY A 27 -3.79 -5.48 -16.07
C GLY A 27 -2.99 -6.66 -15.50
N SER A 28 -2.30 -7.41 -16.35
CA SER A 28 -1.56 -8.60 -15.92
C SER A 28 -0.23 -8.77 -16.67
N GLY A 29 0.71 -9.48 -16.03
CA GLY A 29 1.96 -9.88 -16.66
C GLY A 29 3.05 -8.82 -16.64
N LYS A 30 3.93 -8.86 -17.66
CA LYS A 30 5.16 -8.05 -17.68
C LYS A 30 4.92 -6.55 -17.76
N GLN A 31 3.84 -6.12 -18.39
CA GLN A 31 3.53 -4.69 -18.53
C GLN A 31 3.11 -4.11 -17.18
N ALA A 32 2.13 -4.71 -16.50
CA ALA A 32 1.71 -4.29 -15.16
C ALA A 32 2.89 -4.27 -14.17
N GLN A 33 3.77 -5.30 -14.24
CA GLN A 33 4.99 -5.33 -13.45
C GLN A 33 5.95 -4.17 -13.78
N ALA A 34 6.10 -3.81 -15.06
CA ALA A 34 6.97 -2.70 -15.44
C ALA A 34 6.43 -1.36 -14.93
N GLU A 35 5.11 -1.16 -14.97
CA GLU A 35 4.43 0.04 -14.49
C GLU A 35 4.57 0.23 -12.99
N SER A 36 4.26 -0.79 -12.20
CA SER A 36 4.42 -0.73 -10.74
C SER A 36 5.89 -0.54 -10.33
N THR A 37 6.83 -1.17 -11.05
CA THR A 37 8.26 -0.98 -10.83
C THR A 37 8.69 0.46 -11.15
N LEU A 38 8.21 1.02 -12.26
CA LEU A 38 8.51 2.40 -12.65
C LEU A 38 8.03 3.40 -11.59
N VAL A 39 6.80 3.23 -11.08
CA VAL A 39 6.25 4.07 -10.00
C VAL A 39 7.17 4.06 -8.78
N VAL A 40 7.52 2.89 -8.32
CA VAL A 40 8.33 2.72 -7.10
C VAL A 40 9.75 3.26 -7.29
N ASP A 41 10.41 2.91 -8.39
CA ASP A 41 11.78 3.36 -8.70
C ASP A 41 11.85 4.89 -8.86
N LEU A 42 10.81 5.49 -9.46
CA LEU A 42 10.77 6.94 -9.66
C LEU A 42 10.54 7.67 -8.33
N LEU A 43 9.60 7.21 -7.51
CA LEU A 43 9.36 7.77 -6.18
C LEU A 43 10.63 7.67 -5.30
N GLU A 44 11.30 6.52 -5.29
CA GLU A 44 12.55 6.34 -4.56
C GLU A 44 13.62 7.36 -4.99
N LYS A 45 13.87 7.48 -6.30
CA LYS A 45 14.87 8.41 -6.85
C LYS A 45 14.54 9.88 -6.57
N LEU A 46 13.27 10.27 -6.67
CA LEU A 46 12.86 11.65 -6.40
C LEU A 46 13.03 11.99 -4.92
N LEU A 47 12.66 11.09 -4.01
CA LEU A 47 12.87 11.27 -2.58
C LEU A 47 14.37 11.33 -2.24
N GLU A 48 15.20 10.46 -2.86
CA GLU A 48 16.65 10.50 -2.72
C GLU A 48 17.28 11.81 -3.19
N ALA A 49 16.73 12.38 -4.24
CA ALA A 49 17.16 13.67 -4.77
C ALA A 49 16.69 14.86 -3.90
N GLY A 50 15.97 14.60 -2.79
CA GLY A 50 15.52 15.63 -1.86
C GLY A 50 14.22 16.33 -2.24
N PHE A 51 13.47 15.81 -3.21
CA PHE A 51 12.13 16.33 -3.49
C PHE A 51 11.20 16.08 -2.30
N SER A 52 10.31 17.03 -2.06
CA SER A 52 9.22 16.81 -1.10
C SER A 52 8.33 15.67 -1.58
N ARG A 53 7.73 14.95 -0.64
CA ARG A 53 6.80 13.86 -0.92
C ARG A 53 5.69 14.24 -1.91
N GLU A 54 5.09 15.42 -1.70
CA GLU A 54 4.05 15.94 -2.59
C GLU A 54 4.57 16.18 -4.01
N SER A 55 5.77 16.78 -4.14
CA SER A 55 6.42 17.01 -5.44
C SER A 55 6.78 15.69 -6.11
N ALA A 56 7.27 14.71 -5.35
CA ALA A 56 7.61 13.39 -5.87
C ALA A 56 6.38 12.66 -6.43
N LEU A 57 5.25 12.68 -5.71
CA LEU A 57 4.00 12.08 -6.18
C LEU A 57 3.45 12.77 -7.44
N LYS A 58 3.49 14.12 -7.50
CA LYS A 58 3.06 14.87 -8.68
C LYS A 58 3.93 14.58 -9.90
N LEU A 59 5.27 14.57 -9.72
CA LEU A 59 6.21 14.28 -10.81
C LEU A 59 6.06 12.82 -11.28
N MET A 60 5.90 11.88 -10.38
CA MET A 60 5.67 10.47 -10.70
C MET A 60 4.38 10.33 -11.52
N ASN A 61 3.26 10.92 -11.08
CA ASN A 61 2.01 10.86 -11.82
C ASN A 61 2.15 11.49 -13.22
N SER A 62 2.81 12.65 -13.33
CA SER A 62 3.07 13.30 -14.62
C SER A 62 3.92 12.42 -15.55
N ALA A 63 4.95 11.77 -15.02
CA ALA A 63 5.79 10.84 -15.78
C ALA A 63 4.99 9.63 -16.26
N MET A 64 4.09 9.09 -15.44
CA MET A 64 3.19 8.00 -15.83
C MET A 64 2.31 8.42 -17.00
N VAL A 65 1.65 9.58 -16.93
CA VAL A 65 0.81 10.09 -18.02
C VAL A 65 1.60 10.29 -19.32
N ILE A 66 2.84 10.78 -19.26
CA ILE A 66 3.67 11.02 -20.45
C ILE A 66 4.22 9.71 -21.02
N SER A 67 4.60 8.77 -20.15
CA SER A 67 5.17 7.48 -20.56
C SER A 67 4.10 6.49 -21.02
N ALA A 68 2.86 6.74 -20.67
CA ALA A 68 1.73 5.90 -21.03
C ALA A 68 1.50 5.96 -22.56
N GLY A 69 1.83 4.86 -23.26
CA GLY A 69 1.02 4.47 -24.39
C GLY A 69 -0.43 4.26 -23.92
N GLU A 70 -1.35 4.02 -24.79
CA GLU A 70 -2.80 4.17 -24.58
C GLU A 70 -3.43 3.52 -23.31
N GLU A 71 -2.73 2.81 -22.40
CA GLU A 71 -3.32 2.13 -21.22
C GLU A 71 -2.29 1.82 -20.11
N SER A 72 -1.51 2.75 -19.61
CA SER A 72 -0.52 2.50 -18.54
C SER A 72 -0.94 3.17 -17.23
N TYR A 73 -1.56 2.44 -16.35
CA TYR A 73 -2.05 2.93 -15.06
C TYR A 73 -1.53 2.08 -13.91
N SER A 74 -1.35 2.68 -12.74
CA SER A 74 -0.96 1.96 -11.54
C SER A 74 -1.63 2.54 -10.30
N THR A 75 -1.94 1.67 -9.35
CA THR A 75 -2.34 2.10 -8.01
C THR A 75 -1.12 2.56 -7.23
N VAL A 76 -1.28 3.52 -6.33
CA VAL A 76 -0.22 3.97 -5.44
C VAL A 76 -0.77 4.14 -4.03
N ASP A 77 -0.26 3.36 -3.10
CA ASP A 77 -0.48 3.52 -1.66
C ASP A 77 0.85 3.88 -1.01
N PHE A 78 1.01 5.15 -0.63
CA PHE A 78 2.27 5.68 -0.14
C PHE A 78 2.12 6.16 1.30
N ALA A 79 2.75 5.44 2.22
CA ALA A 79 2.78 5.75 3.63
C ALA A 79 4.09 6.44 4.02
N THR A 80 3.99 7.49 4.82
CA THR A 80 5.12 8.13 5.50
C THR A 80 4.87 8.11 7.00
N ILE A 81 5.80 7.57 7.76
CA ILE A 81 5.74 7.48 9.22
C ILE A 81 6.89 8.26 9.81
N ASP A 82 6.59 9.25 10.66
CA ASP A 82 7.59 9.89 11.51
C ASP A 82 7.93 8.94 12.66
N MET A 83 9.19 8.50 12.69
CA MET A 83 9.68 7.51 13.66
C MET A 83 9.84 8.07 15.09
N TYR A 84 9.73 9.39 15.28
CA TYR A 84 9.82 10.04 16.58
C TYR A 84 8.45 10.33 17.19
N THR A 85 7.48 10.69 16.34
CA THR A 85 6.14 11.10 16.79
C THR A 85 5.07 10.05 16.55
N GLY A 86 5.33 9.06 15.67
CA GLY A 86 4.34 8.10 15.20
C GLY A 86 3.32 8.71 14.23
N GLU A 87 3.51 9.97 13.79
CA GLU A 87 2.64 10.55 12.78
C GLU A 87 2.70 9.73 11.49
N LEU A 88 1.55 9.28 11.04
CA LEU A 88 1.33 8.57 9.78
C LEU A 88 0.62 9.48 8.81
N GLU A 89 1.20 9.65 7.64
CA GLU A 89 0.52 10.27 6.51
C GLU A 89 0.45 9.28 5.35
N LEU A 90 -0.76 9.03 4.86
CA LEU A 90 -1.04 8.16 3.71
C LEU A 90 -1.46 9.02 2.52
N ALA A 91 -0.83 8.81 1.38
CA ALA A 91 -1.22 9.33 0.08
C ALA A 91 -1.66 8.18 -0.81
N LYS A 92 -2.92 8.20 -1.24
CA LYS A 92 -3.52 7.14 -2.05
C LYS A 92 -3.93 7.65 -3.41
N THR A 93 -3.66 6.84 -4.43
CA THR A 93 -4.04 7.08 -5.82
C THR A 93 -4.53 5.77 -6.43
N GLY A 94 -5.85 5.61 -6.52
CA GLY A 94 -6.51 4.39 -6.99
C GLY A 94 -6.28 3.14 -6.12
N ALA A 95 -5.66 3.29 -4.94
CA ALA A 95 -5.23 2.17 -4.12
C ALA A 95 -6.35 1.64 -3.22
N ALA A 96 -6.28 0.33 -2.95
CA ALA A 96 -7.14 -0.37 -2.01
C ALA A 96 -7.07 0.24 -0.59
N PRO A 97 -8.07 0.03 0.29
CA PRO A 97 -8.03 0.49 1.67
C PRO A 97 -6.80 0.00 2.43
N SER A 98 -6.31 0.83 3.34
CA SER A 98 -5.29 0.47 4.34
C SER A 98 -5.91 0.44 5.72
N PHE A 99 -5.31 -0.27 6.66
CA PHE A 99 -5.89 -0.52 7.97
C PHE A 99 -4.90 -0.18 9.08
N ILE A 100 -5.39 0.42 10.17
CA ILE A 100 -4.64 0.56 11.42
C ILE A 100 -5.23 -0.42 12.42
N LYS A 101 -4.39 -1.31 12.94
CA LYS A 101 -4.73 -2.25 14.01
C LYS A 101 -4.12 -1.78 15.33
N SER A 102 -4.98 -1.47 16.30
CA SER A 102 -4.63 -1.13 17.68
C SER A 102 -5.22 -2.17 18.62
N GLY A 103 -4.39 -3.12 19.05
CA GLY A 103 -4.87 -4.29 19.79
C GLY A 103 -5.87 -5.12 18.99
N LYS A 104 -7.14 -5.13 19.42
CA LYS A 104 -8.24 -5.80 18.69
C LYS A 104 -9.05 -4.85 17.80
N LYS A 105 -8.87 -3.55 17.95
CA LYS A 105 -9.58 -2.55 17.14
C LYS A 105 -8.87 -2.40 15.81
N VAL A 106 -9.64 -2.40 14.74
CA VAL A 106 -9.16 -2.11 13.38
C VAL A 106 -9.93 -0.91 12.86
N SER A 107 -9.23 0.07 12.34
CA SER A 107 -9.80 1.19 11.61
C SER A 107 -9.32 1.17 10.17
N VAL A 108 -10.16 1.64 9.26
CA VAL A 108 -9.88 1.69 7.83
C VAL A 108 -9.51 3.10 7.41
N ILE A 109 -8.60 3.18 6.45
CA ILE A 109 -8.21 4.40 5.75
C ILE A 109 -8.43 4.14 4.27
N GLU A 110 -9.43 4.81 3.71
CA GLU A 110 -9.75 4.73 2.29
C GLU A 110 -9.87 6.12 1.69
N ASN A 111 -9.50 6.24 0.44
CA ASN A 111 -9.64 7.46 -0.34
C ASN A 111 -10.01 7.08 -1.76
N GLU A 112 -11.18 7.55 -2.20
CA GLU A 112 -11.59 7.40 -3.59
C GLU A 112 -10.79 8.35 -4.47
N SER A 113 -9.99 7.81 -5.38
CA SER A 113 -9.21 8.54 -6.38
C SER A 113 -8.95 7.64 -7.58
N LEU A 114 -8.68 8.24 -8.74
CA LEU A 114 -8.30 7.49 -9.92
C LEU A 114 -6.87 6.91 -9.76
N PRO A 115 -6.51 5.86 -10.49
CA PRO A 115 -5.13 5.37 -10.57
C PRO A 115 -4.15 6.42 -11.11
N ALA A 116 -2.87 6.29 -10.78
CA ALA A 116 -1.82 7.12 -11.35
C ALA A 116 -1.70 6.86 -12.86
N GLY A 117 -1.45 7.93 -13.62
CA GLY A 117 -1.36 7.88 -15.08
C GLY A 117 -2.67 8.24 -15.81
N VAL A 118 -3.80 8.33 -15.11
CA VAL A 118 -5.10 8.66 -15.73
C VAL A 118 -5.21 10.15 -16.07
N ASP A 119 -4.82 11.02 -15.14
CA ASP A 119 -4.94 12.47 -15.31
C ASP A 119 -3.74 13.20 -14.71
N VAL A 120 -3.14 14.12 -15.48
CA VAL A 120 -1.99 14.95 -15.05
C VAL A 120 -2.33 15.81 -13.84
N TRP A 121 -3.57 16.28 -13.76
CA TRP A 121 -4.05 17.19 -12.70
C TRP A 121 -4.55 16.46 -11.46
N GLN A 122 -4.48 15.14 -11.46
CA GLN A 122 -4.92 14.35 -10.31
C GLN A 122 -4.03 14.62 -9.11
N GLU A 123 -4.67 14.95 -7.99
CA GLU A 123 -4.00 15.05 -6.69
C GLU A 123 -4.23 13.78 -5.89
N SER A 124 -3.15 13.27 -5.28
CA SER A 124 -3.26 12.19 -4.30
C SER A 124 -4.06 12.67 -3.10
N LYS A 125 -5.01 11.88 -2.65
CA LYS A 125 -5.74 12.19 -1.42
C LYS A 125 -4.91 11.78 -0.21
N HIS A 126 -4.77 12.71 0.72
CA HIS A 126 -3.96 12.54 1.92
C HIS A 126 -4.84 12.32 3.15
N SER A 127 -4.43 11.39 4.01
CA SER A 127 -5.00 11.20 5.34
C SER A 127 -3.89 11.19 6.38
N LYS A 128 -4.17 11.80 7.54
CA LYS A 128 -3.25 11.87 8.68
C LYS A 128 -3.80 11.10 9.86
N ASN A 129 -2.95 10.31 10.47
CA ASN A 129 -3.23 9.51 11.65
C ASN A 129 -2.02 9.53 12.58
N THR A 130 -2.15 8.97 13.76
CA THR A 130 -1.01 8.77 14.68
C THR A 130 -1.01 7.32 15.12
N LEU A 131 0.11 6.66 14.93
CA LEU A 131 0.35 5.29 15.39
C LEU A 131 0.99 5.32 16.77
N GLN A 132 0.53 4.48 17.66
CA GLN A 132 1.08 4.30 18.99
C GLN A 132 1.91 3.01 19.08
N SER A 133 2.69 2.88 20.15
CA SER A 133 3.45 1.65 20.41
C SER A 133 2.50 0.44 20.48
N GLY A 134 2.80 -0.58 19.70
CA GLY A 134 1.97 -1.78 19.54
C GLY A 134 0.94 -1.71 18.41
N ASP A 135 0.84 -0.58 17.72
CA ASP A 135 -0.02 -0.46 16.54
C ASP A 135 0.65 -1.03 15.28
N PHE A 136 -0.20 -1.43 14.35
CA PHE A 136 0.22 -1.88 13.02
C PHE A 136 -0.51 -1.12 11.94
N LEU A 137 0.24 -0.67 10.93
CA LEU A 137 -0.30 -0.31 9.63
C LEU A 137 -0.30 -1.55 8.73
N VAL A 138 -1.46 -1.86 8.15
CA VAL A 138 -1.61 -2.95 7.17
C VAL A 138 -2.06 -2.34 5.85
N MET A 139 -1.26 -2.52 4.80
CA MET A 139 -1.53 -2.09 3.44
C MET A 139 -1.75 -3.33 2.58
N VAL A 140 -2.72 -3.29 1.67
CA VAL A 140 -3.07 -4.42 0.82
C VAL A 140 -3.31 -3.97 -0.62
N THR A 141 -3.15 -4.88 -1.57
CA THR A 141 -3.64 -4.69 -2.93
C THR A 141 -5.10 -5.11 -3.04
N ASP A 142 -5.78 -4.67 -4.09
CA ASP A 142 -7.19 -4.98 -4.39
C ASP A 142 -7.45 -6.48 -4.51
N GLY A 143 -6.50 -7.25 -5.06
CA GLY A 143 -6.57 -8.70 -5.11
C GLY A 143 -6.87 -9.35 -3.76
N VAL A 144 -6.40 -8.79 -2.64
CA VAL A 144 -6.70 -9.30 -1.29
C VAL A 144 -8.19 -9.15 -0.95
N LEU A 145 -8.81 -8.04 -1.36
CA LEU A 145 -10.24 -7.78 -1.12
C LEU A 145 -11.12 -8.52 -2.11
N GLU A 146 -10.73 -8.58 -3.39
CA GLU A 146 -11.51 -9.22 -4.44
C GLU A 146 -11.72 -10.71 -4.19
N TYR A 147 -10.76 -11.33 -3.51
CA TYR A 147 -10.83 -12.74 -3.11
C TYR A 147 -11.84 -13.05 -2.02
N LEU A 148 -12.24 -12.07 -1.23
CA LEU A 148 -13.25 -12.28 -0.20
C LEU A 148 -14.65 -12.37 -0.82
N HIS A 149 -15.19 -13.58 -0.95
CA HIS A 149 -16.50 -13.86 -1.57
C HIS A 149 -17.68 -13.51 -0.66
N VAL A 150 -17.66 -12.32 -0.04
CA VAL A 150 -18.69 -11.79 0.83
C VAL A 150 -19.15 -10.42 0.36
N LYS A 151 -20.36 -9.98 0.78
CA LYS A 151 -20.87 -8.64 0.41
C LYS A 151 -20.05 -7.52 1.03
N ASP A 152 -19.69 -7.68 2.29
CA ASP A 152 -18.85 -6.73 3.05
C ASP A 152 -17.42 -7.27 3.11
N ARG A 153 -16.68 -7.08 2.04
CA ARG A 153 -15.27 -7.52 1.92
C ARG A 153 -14.36 -6.80 2.90
N GLN A 154 -14.59 -5.51 3.07
CA GLN A 154 -13.81 -4.67 3.97
C GLN A 154 -14.00 -5.06 5.43
N GLY A 155 -15.25 -5.22 5.88
CA GLY A 155 -15.56 -5.68 7.24
C GLY A 155 -14.98 -7.06 7.50
N LYS A 156 -15.05 -7.99 6.53
CA LYS A 156 -14.44 -9.32 6.64
C LYS A 156 -12.92 -9.24 6.80
N LEU A 157 -12.24 -8.39 6.03
CA LEU A 157 -10.79 -8.21 6.15
C LEU A 157 -10.42 -7.57 7.50
N MET A 158 -11.21 -6.61 7.99
CA MET A 158 -11.02 -6.05 9.32
C MET A 158 -11.15 -7.11 10.42
N ASP A 159 -12.09 -8.04 10.31
CA ASP A 159 -12.24 -9.17 11.25
C ASP A 159 -11.03 -10.12 11.20
N ILE A 160 -10.53 -10.40 10.00
CA ILE A 160 -9.31 -11.21 9.81
C ILE A 160 -8.13 -10.53 10.50
N ILE A 161 -7.89 -9.23 10.24
CA ILE A 161 -6.81 -8.44 10.83
C ILE A 161 -6.95 -8.38 12.36
N ALA A 162 -8.15 -8.13 12.88
CA ALA A 162 -8.42 -8.09 14.32
C ALA A 162 -8.12 -9.43 15.01
N GLY A 163 -8.33 -10.53 14.31
CA GLY A 163 -8.12 -11.90 14.80
C GLY A 163 -6.65 -12.32 14.87
N VAL A 164 -5.73 -11.64 14.21
CA VAL A 164 -4.28 -11.93 14.27
C VAL A 164 -3.72 -11.44 15.60
N LYS A 165 -2.97 -12.30 16.30
CA LYS A 165 -2.43 -12.02 17.64
C LYS A 165 -0.91 -11.82 17.67
N SER A 166 -0.25 -11.91 16.53
CA SER A 166 1.21 -11.80 16.46
C SER A 166 1.67 -10.34 16.62
N ASP A 167 2.75 -10.17 17.38
CA ASP A 167 3.48 -8.90 17.48
C ASP A 167 4.60 -8.78 16.42
N ASN A 168 4.78 -9.79 15.59
CA ASN A 168 5.72 -9.78 14.48
C ASN A 168 5.00 -9.40 13.18
N ALA A 169 5.43 -8.31 12.53
CA ALA A 169 4.81 -7.79 11.33
C ALA A 169 4.83 -8.79 10.16
N GLY A 170 5.92 -9.52 9.97
CA GLY A 170 6.01 -10.53 8.91
C GLY A 170 5.06 -11.70 9.14
N VAL A 171 4.94 -12.17 10.39
CA VAL A 171 3.96 -13.21 10.76
C VAL A 171 2.54 -12.69 10.60
N MET A 172 2.28 -11.43 10.95
CA MET A 172 0.96 -10.79 10.76
C MET A 172 0.57 -10.76 9.29
N ALA A 173 1.45 -10.29 8.41
CA ALA A 173 1.18 -10.23 6.98
C ALA A 173 0.89 -11.61 6.40
N GLN A 174 1.70 -12.61 6.77
CA GLN A 174 1.51 -13.99 6.31
C GLN A 174 0.20 -14.59 6.84
N GLU A 175 -0.13 -14.41 8.12
CA GLU A 175 -1.36 -14.95 8.70
C GLU A 175 -2.61 -14.30 8.11
N ILE A 176 -2.58 -13.00 7.77
CA ILE A 176 -3.66 -12.33 7.05
C ILE A 176 -3.85 -12.97 5.67
N LEU A 177 -2.77 -13.11 4.91
CA LEU A 177 -2.80 -13.70 3.57
C LEU A 177 -3.31 -15.15 3.60
N ASP A 178 -2.81 -15.97 4.53
CA ASP A 178 -3.23 -17.37 4.69
C ASP A 178 -4.73 -17.48 4.99
N ARG A 179 -5.26 -16.61 5.85
CA ARG A 179 -6.69 -16.59 6.18
C ARG A 179 -7.57 -16.15 5.02
N VAL A 180 -7.10 -15.18 4.21
CA VAL A 180 -7.78 -14.80 2.97
C VAL A 180 -7.80 -15.96 2.00
N LEU A 181 -6.66 -16.64 1.78
CA LEU A 181 -6.56 -17.81 0.90
C LEU A 181 -7.44 -18.97 1.36
N LEU A 182 -7.55 -19.22 2.66
CA LEU A 182 -8.44 -20.27 3.20
C LEU A 182 -9.93 -19.98 2.91
N ASP A 183 -10.34 -18.73 2.96
CA ASP A 183 -11.74 -18.31 2.66
C ASP A 183 -12.11 -18.57 1.17
N THR A 184 -11.11 -18.69 0.30
CA THR A 184 -11.26 -18.88 -1.16
C THR A 184 -11.00 -20.29 -1.66
N GLY A 185 -10.76 -21.23 -0.78
CA GLY A 185 -10.42 -22.62 -1.14
C GLY A 185 -9.00 -22.82 -1.66
N GLY A 186 -8.10 -21.85 -1.44
CA GLY A 186 -6.65 -21.99 -1.68
C GLY A 186 -6.16 -21.65 -3.08
N TYR A 187 -7.00 -21.07 -3.93
CA TYR A 187 -6.61 -20.66 -5.29
C TYR A 187 -6.55 -19.14 -5.39
N ALA A 188 -5.37 -18.59 -5.68
CA ALA A 188 -5.21 -17.19 -6.05
C ALA A 188 -5.47 -17.03 -7.55
N MET A 189 -6.41 -16.14 -7.95
CA MET A 189 -6.69 -15.82 -9.36
C MET A 189 -5.98 -14.54 -9.81
N ASP A 190 -5.46 -13.74 -8.86
CA ASP A 190 -4.72 -12.51 -9.09
C ASP A 190 -3.58 -12.36 -8.06
N ASP A 191 -2.70 -11.40 -8.27
CA ASP A 191 -1.60 -11.09 -7.35
C ASP A 191 -2.16 -10.47 -6.06
N MET A 192 -1.78 -11.04 -4.92
CA MET A 192 -2.19 -10.57 -3.60
C MET A 192 -0.98 -10.15 -2.78
N THR A 193 -0.97 -8.91 -2.32
CA THR A 193 0.07 -8.41 -1.42
C THR A 193 -0.52 -7.90 -0.12
N VAL A 194 0.12 -8.29 0.97
CA VAL A 194 -0.12 -7.75 2.31
C VAL A 194 1.20 -7.23 2.86
N VAL A 195 1.25 -5.95 3.21
CA VAL A 195 2.36 -5.32 3.91
C VAL A 195 1.90 -4.96 5.31
N ALA A 196 2.61 -5.42 6.33
CA ALA A 196 2.36 -5.03 7.72
C ALA A 196 3.57 -4.30 8.30
N ILE A 197 3.33 -3.18 8.98
CA ILE A 197 4.35 -2.35 9.62
C ILE A 197 3.93 -2.18 11.07
N GLY A 198 4.75 -2.66 11.99
CA GLY A 198 4.50 -2.51 13.42
C GLY A 198 5.36 -1.39 14.01
N ILE A 199 4.80 -0.65 14.97
CA ILE A 199 5.45 0.46 15.66
C ILE A 199 5.68 0.08 17.12
N TRP A 200 6.91 0.26 17.60
CA TRP A 200 7.28 0.06 19.01
C TRP A 200 8.19 1.19 19.50
N GLU A 201 7.85 1.73 20.65
CA GLU A 201 8.78 2.57 21.40
C GLU A 201 9.96 1.73 21.90
N LYS A 202 11.16 2.31 21.86
CA LYS A 202 12.37 1.71 22.42
C LYS A 202 12.50 2.04 23.90
#